data_430539ac9aa1730714f171c20d86eff9
#
_entry.id   430539ac9aa1730714f171c20d86eff9
#
_cell.length_a   1.000
_cell.length_b   1.000
_cell.length_c   1.000
_cell.angle_alpha   90.00
_cell.angle_beta   90.00
_cell.angle_gamma   90.00
#
_symmetry.space_group_name_H-M   'P 1'
#
loop_
_entity.id
_entity.type
_entity.pdbx_description
1 polymer ?
#
loop_
_entity_poly.entity_id
_entity_poly.type
_entity_poly.pdbx_seq_one_letter_code
_entity_poly.pdbx_strand_id
1 'polypeptide(L)'
;YLETLMSDSSYDSGNSEIPWQIISYPRLPSTMDEAWSLFHEKEHEGIVVYTQDQYQGRGRNGKTWIGKPGQSLAFSITLLPDIGTLLFLAPAFSLALVNCFSKVQQSDVKVKWPNDILINAKKVAGILMETVIQDNTVRMVLGVGINLTLDTDEFEAIQNQATNLQEHTVIEIDPEVLLGNGVF
;
A
#
# COMPACT_ATOMS: atom_id res chain seq x y z
N TYR A 1 9.26 -19.58 -17.42
CA TYR A 1 9.40 -20.18 -16.09
C TYR A 1 9.77 -19.07 -15.12
N LEU A 2 8.77 -18.47 -14.48
CA LEU A 2 8.94 -17.55 -13.36
C LEU A 2 8.89 -18.40 -12.10
N GLU A 3 10.04 -18.68 -11.51
CA GLU A 3 10.10 -19.26 -10.16
C GLU A 3 9.65 -18.18 -9.18
N THR A 4 8.43 -18.35 -8.68
CA THR A 4 7.87 -17.59 -7.57
C THR A 4 8.64 -18.02 -6.31
N LEU A 5 9.48 -17.16 -5.77
CA LEU A 5 10.00 -17.33 -4.42
C LEU A 5 8.84 -17.04 -3.45
N MET A 6 8.06 -18.08 -3.15
CA MET A 6 7.08 -18.08 -2.08
C MET A 6 7.82 -18.18 -0.76
N SER A 7 8.02 -17.08 -0.07
CA SER A 7 8.31 -17.15 1.36
C SER A 7 6.96 -17.15 2.09
N ASP A 8 6.47 -18.34 2.46
CA ASP A 8 5.36 -18.48 3.40
C ASP A 8 5.83 -18.03 4.79
N SER A 9 5.72 -16.77 5.08
CA SER A 9 5.77 -16.29 6.45
C SER A 9 4.33 -16.15 6.96
N SER A 10 3.82 -17.21 7.58
CA SER A 10 2.59 -17.13 8.37
C SER A 10 2.86 -16.25 9.60
N TYR A 11 2.48 -14.99 9.52
CA TYR A 11 2.51 -14.08 10.65
C TYR A 11 1.25 -14.32 11.49
N ASP A 12 1.41 -14.98 12.63
CA ASP A 12 0.37 -15.14 13.64
C ASP A 12 0.25 -13.82 14.46
N SER A 13 -0.56 -12.89 13.97
CA SER A 13 -0.99 -11.74 14.76
C SER A 13 -2.16 -12.18 15.65
N GLY A 14 -1.85 -12.71 16.83
CA GLY A 14 -2.81 -13.32 17.74
C GLY A 14 -3.98 -12.42 18.15
N ASN A 15 -4.91 -12.16 17.26
CA ASN A 15 -6.30 -11.76 17.48
C ASN A 15 -7.09 -11.40 16.20
N SER A 16 -6.60 -11.61 14.97
CA SER A 16 -7.41 -11.41 13.78
C SER A 16 -7.87 -12.76 13.21
N GLU A 17 -9.17 -12.91 12.97
CA GLU A 17 -9.75 -14.07 12.29
C GLU A 17 -9.38 -14.13 10.80
N ILE A 18 -8.65 -13.11 10.27
CA ILE A 18 -8.26 -13.01 8.86
C ILE A 18 -6.94 -13.78 8.65
N PRO A 19 -6.93 -14.81 7.80
CA PRO A 19 -5.71 -15.54 7.46
C PRO A 19 -4.86 -14.70 6.48
N TRP A 20 -3.88 -13.97 6.98
CA TRP A 20 -3.00 -13.15 6.15
C TRP A 20 -2.06 -13.99 5.30
N GLN A 21 -2.07 -13.76 3.97
CA GLN A 21 -1.13 -14.34 3.02
C GLN A 21 -0.37 -13.24 2.29
N ILE A 22 0.93 -13.10 2.57
CA ILE A 22 1.79 -12.08 1.95
C ILE A 22 2.52 -12.68 0.75
N ILE A 23 2.36 -12.10 -0.43
CA ILE A 23 2.94 -12.56 -1.70
C ILE A 23 3.80 -11.46 -2.30
N SER A 24 5.09 -11.74 -2.46
CA SER A 24 6.08 -10.84 -3.05
C SER A 24 6.23 -11.11 -4.55
N TYR A 25 6.33 -10.04 -5.33
CA TYR A 25 6.66 -10.10 -6.75
C TYR A 25 7.88 -9.23 -7.05
N PRO A 26 8.85 -9.72 -7.82
CA PRO A 26 10.02 -8.91 -8.19
C PRO A 26 9.64 -7.71 -9.07
N ARG A 27 8.57 -7.85 -9.87
CA ARG A 27 8.04 -6.82 -10.76
C ARG A 27 6.60 -7.11 -11.14
N LEU A 28 5.75 -6.08 -11.12
CA LEU A 28 4.34 -6.17 -11.54
C LEU A 28 3.92 -4.94 -12.35
N PRO A 29 2.94 -5.08 -13.26
CA PRO A 29 2.23 -3.91 -13.81
C PRO A 29 1.52 -3.13 -12.69
N SER A 30 0.73 -3.84 -11.90
CA SER A 30 -0.07 -3.26 -10.82
C SER A 30 -0.35 -4.29 -9.73
N THR A 31 -0.05 -3.98 -8.48
CA THR A 31 -0.41 -4.82 -7.33
C THR A 31 -1.92 -4.92 -7.15
N MET A 32 -2.68 -3.90 -7.56
CA MET A 32 -4.15 -3.91 -7.54
C MET A 32 -4.71 -4.96 -8.51
N ASP A 33 -4.18 -5.03 -9.74
CA ASP A 33 -4.66 -6.00 -10.74
C ASP A 33 -4.35 -7.43 -10.31
N GLU A 34 -3.16 -7.66 -9.77
CA GLU A 34 -2.76 -8.96 -9.25
C GLU A 34 -3.61 -9.37 -8.04
N ALA A 35 -3.83 -8.44 -7.09
CA ALA A 35 -4.69 -8.69 -5.95
C ALA A 35 -6.13 -9.03 -6.36
N TRP A 36 -6.70 -8.33 -7.35
CA TRP A 36 -8.00 -8.68 -7.93
C TRP A 36 -8.01 -10.07 -8.57
N SER A 37 -6.95 -10.42 -9.33
CA SER A 37 -6.83 -11.75 -9.94
C SER A 37 -6.84 -12.87 -8.91
N LEU A 38 -5.99 -12.73 -7.87
CA LEU A 38 -5.93 -13.69 -6.77
C LEU A 38 -7.22 -13.73 -5.96
N PHE A 39 -7.89 -12.60 -5.76
CA PHE A 39 -9.15 -12.53 -5.05
C PHE A 39 -10.27 -13.29 -5.79
N HIS A 40 -10.30 -13.20 -7.12
CA HIS A 40 -11.24 -13.97 -7.94
C HIS A 40 -10.93 -15.48 -7.94
N GLU A 41 -9.64 -15.84 -7.89
CA GLU A 41 -9.22 -17.24 -7.89
C GLU A 41 -9.46 -17.93 -6.54
N LYS A 42 -9.09 -17.24 -5.45
CA LYS A 42 -9.06 -17.83 -4.11
C LYS A 42 -10.32 -17.54 -3.29
N GLU A 43 -11.09 -16.53 -3.66
CA GLU A 43 -12.35 -16.10 -3.03
C GLU A 43 -12.28 -15.82 -1.52
N HIS A 44 -11.08 -15.47 -0.98
CA HIS A 44 -10.92 -15.10 0.42
C HIS A 44 -10.16 -13.78 0.59
N GLU A 45 -10.41 -13.11 1.72
CA GLU A 45 -9.70 -11.91 2.12
C GLU A 45 -8.33 -12.21 2.75
N GLY A 46 -7.56 -11.16 3.04
CA GLY A 46 -6.26 -11.28 3.71
C GLY A 46 -5.08 -11.56 2.76
N ILE A 47 -5.29 -11.52 1.43
CA ILE A 47 -4.18 -11.62 0.49
C ILE A 47 -3.51 -10.25 0.38
N VAL A 48 -2.20 -10.21 0.63
CA VAL A 48 -1.36 -9.03 0.47
C VAL A 48 -0.39 -9.26 -0.67
N VAL A 49 -0.52 -8.48 -1.73
CA VAL A 49 0.41 -8.49 -2.88
C VAL A 49 1.31 -7.28 -2.78
N TYR A 50 2.64 -7.45 -2.85
CA TYR A 50 3.55 -6.31 -2.87
C TYR A 50 4.69 -6.45 -3.89
N THR A 51 5.22 -5.30 -4.29
CA THR A 51 6.41 -5.18 -5.14
C THR A 51 7.12 -3.85 -4.89
N GLN A 52 8.43 -3.83 -5.16
CA GLN A 52 9.22 -2.60 -5.23
C GLN A 52 9.45 -2.12 -6.68
N ASP A 53 8.90 -2.83 -7.68
CA ASP A 53 8.97 -2.46 -9.11
C ASP A 53 7.57 -2.56 -9.76
N GLN A 54 6.73 -1.54 -9.51
CA GLN A 54 5.43 -1.40 -10.16
C GLN A 54 5.54 -0.42 -11.34
N TYR A 55 5.26 -0.89 -12.57
CA TYR A 55 5.50 -0.10 -13.77
C TYR A 55 4.25 0.48 -14.47
N GLN A 56 3.04 0.11 -14.03
CA GLN A 56 1.75 0.67 -14.48
C GLN A 56 0.86 1.02 -13.29
N GLY A 57 1.46 1.66 -12.27
CA GLY A 57 0.75 2.05 -11.06
C GLY A 57 -0.40 3.03 -11.34
N ARG A 58 -1.54 2.78 -10.68
CA ARG A 58 -2.73 3.62 -10.78
C ARG A 58 -2.93 4.47 -9.54
N GLY A 59 -3.42 5.68 -9.74
CA GLY A 59 -3.97 6.55 -8.71
C GLY A 59 -5.44 6.87 -8.99
N ARG A 60 -6.05 7.70 -8.15
CA ARG A 60 -7.43 8.15 -8.32
C ARG A 60 -7.61 9.00 -9.59
N ASN A 61 -8.82 8.97 -10.15
CA ASN A 61 -9.22 9.79 -11.30
C ASN A 61 -8.31 9.62 -12.53
N GLY A 62 -7.84 8.39 -12.78
CA GLY A 62 -6.99 8.08 -13.93
C GLY A 62 -5.56 8.60 -13.86
N LYS A 63 -5.13 9.12 -12.71
CA LYS A 63 -3.72 9.51 -12.50
C LYS A 63 -2.83 8.29 -12.42
N THR A 64 -1.58 8.45 -12.85
CA THR A 64 -0.55 7.42 -12.69
C THR A 64 0.12 7.56 -11.34
N TRP A 65 0.40 6.43 -10.68
CA TRP A 65 1.33 6.36 -9.57
C TRP A 65 2.75 6.17 -10.11
N ILE A 66 3.62 7.14 -9.85
CA ILE A 66 5.01 7.13 -10.32
C ILE A 66 5.87 6.42 -9.28
N GLY A 67 6.72 5.50 -9.73
CA GLY A 67 7.71 4.81 -8.91
C GLY A 67 8.92 4.41 -9.74
N LYS A 68 10.02 4.10 -9.07
CA LYS A 68 11.22 3.48 -9.66
C LYS A 68 11.53 2.17 -8.94
N PRO A 69 12.12 1.18 -9.65
CA PRO A 69 12.54 -0.07 -9.04
C PRO A 69 13.39 0.15 -7.79
N GLY A 70 13.00 -0.49 -6.67
CA GLY A 70 13.70 -0.40 -5.39
C GLY A 70 13.55 0.92 -4.62
N GLN A 71 12.94 1.96 -5.22
CA GLN A 71 12.79 3.29 -4.58
C GLN A 71 11.36 3.56 -4.09
N SER A 72 10.44 2.66 -4.40
CA SER A 72 9.03 2.75 -4.01
C SER A 72 8.53 1.39 -3.55
N LEU A 73 7.56 1.38 -2.65
CA LEU A 73 6.82 0.20 -2.27
C LEU A 73 5.38 0.35 -2.74
N ALA A 74 4.88 -0.62 -3.48
CA ALA A 74 3.47 -0.76 -3.79
C ALA A 74 2.96 -2.05 -3.16
N PHE A 75 1.81 -1.99 -2.46
CA PHE A 75 1.13 -3.19 -2.00
C PHE A 75 -0.39 -3.04 -2.12
N SER A 76 -1.08 -4.17 -2.19
CA SER A 76 -2.54 -4.22 -2.26
C SER A 76 -3.07 -5.36 -1.40
N ILE A 77 -4.20 -5.13 -0.75
CA ILE A 77 -4.83 -6.03 0.22
C ILE A 77 -6.25 -6.37 -0.24
N THR A 78 -6.62 -7.65 -0.20
CA THR A 78 -8.00 -8.10 -0.44
C THR A 78 -8.80 -8.13 0.85
N LEU A 79 -10.01 -7.57 0.84
CA LEU A 79 -10.89 -7.45 2.00
C LEU A 79 -12.34 -7.76 1.64
N LEU A 80 -13.07 -8.34 2.61
CA LEU A 80 -14.52 -8.60 2.57
C LEU A 80 -15.25 -7.78 3.66
N PRO A 81 -15.24 -6.45 3.57
CA PRO A 81 -15.83 -5.62 4.62
C PRO A 81 -17.36 -5.65 4.59
N ASP A 82 -17.96 -5.44 5.75
CA ASP A 82 -19.38 -5.10 5.82
C ASP A 82 -19.67 -3.77 5.12
N ILE A 83 -20.80 -3.70 4.41
CA ILE A 83 -21.19 -2.50 3.65
C ILE A 83 -21.25 -1.24 4.55
N GLY A 84 -21.63 -1.38 5.81
CA GLY A 84 -21.68 -0.28 6.78
C GLY A 84 -20.31 0.26 7.19
N THR A 85 -19.23 -0.50 6.99
CA THR A 85 -17.86 -0.12 7.38
C THR A 85 -17.07 0.57 6.26
N LEU A 86 -17.54 0.49 5.02
CA LEU A 86 -16.82 1.00 3.84
C LEU A 86 -16.34 2.45 3.98
N LEU A 87 -17.17 3.32 4.54
CA LEU A 87 -16.84 4.75 4.69
C LEU A 87 -15.71 4.99 5.68
N PHE A 88 -15.42 4.05 6.58
CA PHE A 88 -14.42 4.18 7.62
C PHE A 88 -13.07 3.56 7.23
N LEU A 89 -13.03 2.71 6.21
CA LEU A 89 -11.80 1.97 5.87
C LEU A 89 -10.68 2.89 5.35
N ALA A 90 -10.96 3.82 4.43
CA ALA A 90 -9.94 4.76 3.96
C ALA A 90 -9.38 5.64 5.09
N PRO A 91 -10.20 6.24 5.97
CA PRO A 91 -9.72 6.94 7.16
C PRO A 91 -8.89 6.04 8.08
N ALA A 92 -9.35 4.81 8.35
CA ALA A 92 -8.65 3.87 9.24
C ALA A 92 -7.26 3.51 8.71
N PHE A 93 -7.16 3.14 7.43
CA PHE A 93 -5.87 2.86 6.80
C PHE A 93 -4.98 4.10 6.71
N SER A 94 -5.55 5.28 6.48
CA SER A 94 -4.79 6.53 6.50
C SER A 94 -4.18 6.77 7.88
N LEU A 95 -4.94 6.56 8.96
CA LEU A 95 -4.46 6.69 10.33
C LEU A 95 -3.42 5.62 10.68
N ALA A 96 -3.59 4.38 10.21
CA ALA A 96 -2.60 3.33 10.40
C ALA A 96 -1.24 3.71 9.78
N LEU A 97 -1.25 4.23 8.55
CA LEU A 97 -0.03 4.71 7.89
C LEU A 97 0.59 5.91 8.62
N VAL A 98 -0.22 6.88 9.07
CA VAL A 98 0.27 7.99 9.89
C VAL A 98 0.94 7.48 11.15
N ASN A 99 0.32 6.55 11.87
CA ASN A 99 0.89 5.96 13.07
C ASN A 99 2.18 5.19 12.78
N CYS A 100 2.22 4.43 11.68
CA CYS A 100 3.40 3.71 11.25
C CYS A 100 4.56 4.68 10.95
N PHE A 101 4.33 5.69 10.12
CA PHE A 101 5.37 6.66 9.76
C PHE A 101 5.82 7.50 10.95
N SER A 102 4.93 7.88 11.86
CA SER A 102 5.27 8.64 13.07
C SER A 102 6.18 7.88 14.03
N LYS A 103 6.25 6.54 13.95
CA LYS A 103 7.19 5.73 14.76
C LYS A 103 8.62 5.77 14.22
N VAL A 104 8.80 5.95 12.91
CA VAL A 104 10.11 5.91 12.26
C VAL A 104 10.71 7.30 12.03
N GLN A 105 9.96 8.36 12.31
CA GLN A 105 10.41 9.73 12.08
C GLN A 105 9.79 10.73 13.08
N GLN A 106 10.50 11.85 13.31
CA GLN A 106 10.07 12.94 14.20
C GLN A 106 9.36 14.08 13.46
N SER A 107 8.95 13.85 12.21
CA SER A 107 8.35 14.88 11.35
C SER A 107 6.84 14.94 11.49
N ASP A 108 6.23 16.05 11.04
CA ASP A 108 4.79 16.28 11.02
C ASP A 108 4.14 15.43 9.93
N VAL A 109 3.54 14.28 10.33
CA VAL A 109 2.81 13.37 9.43
C VAL A 109 1.33 13.68 9.49
N LYS A 110 0.70 13.90 8.33
CA LYS A 110 -0.71 14.25 8.22
C LYS A 110 -1.43 13.51 7.12
N VAL A 111 -2.73 13.33 7.31
CA VAL A 111 -3.63 12.91 6.24
C VAL A 111 -4.09 14.14 5.48
N LYS A 112 -3.86 14.17 4.17
CA LYS A 112 -4.56 15.04 3.24
C LYS A 112 -5.74 14.27 2.68
N TRP A 113 -6.92 14.62 3.18
CA TRP A 113 -8.15 13.99 2.76
C TRP A 113 -8.34 14.00 1.24
N PRO A 114 -8.82 12.91 0.64
CA PRO A 114 -9.31 11.70 1.31
C PRO A 114 -8.29 10.55 1.38
N ASN A 115 -7.10 10.63 0.78
CA ASN A 115 -6.30 9.44 0.50
C ASN A 115 -4.77 9.67 0.40
N ASP A 116 -4.28 10.85 0.71
CA ASP A 116 -2.84 11.13 0.65
C ASP A 116 -2.25 11.26 2.05
N ILE A 117 -1.07 10.68 2.26
CA ILE A 117 -0.27 10.88 3.46
C ILE A 117 0.85 11.85 3.13
N LEU A 118 0.96 12.88 3.97
CA LEU A 118 1.94 13.94 3.82
C LEU A 118 2.96 13.92 4.96
N ILE A 119 4.20 14.28 4.64
CA ILE A 119 5.24 14.67 5.58
C ILE A 119 5.68 16.07 5.21
N ASN A 120 5.66 17.00 6.18
CA ASN A 120 6.02 18.41 5.95
C ASN A 120 5.29 19.00 4.73
N ALA A 121 3.98 18.72 4.61
CA ALA A 121 3.09 19.14 3.53
C ALA A 121 3.38 18.55 2.13
N LYS A 122 4.35 17.64 1.97
CA LYS A 122 4.65 16.92 0.73
C LYS A 122 4.14 15.49 0.79
N LYS A 123 3.64 14.96 -0.32
CA LYS A 123 3.07 13.61 -0.40
C LYS A 123 4.16 12.54 -0.34
N VAL A 124 4.05 11.63 0.63
CA VAL A 124 4.92 10.46 0.79
C VAL A 124 4.22 9.16 0.41
N ALA A 125 2.90 9.08 0.61
CA ALA A 125 2.13 7.88 0.25
C ALA A 125 0.73 8.25 -0.25
N GLY A 126 0.11 7.31 -0.98
CA GLY A 126 -1.26 7.42 -1.45
C GLY A 126 -2.01 6.11 -1.32
N ILE A 127 -3.30 6.20 -1.04
CA ILE A 127 -4.21 5.06 -0.89
C ILE A 127 -5.21 5.07 -2.06
N LEU A 128 -5.47 3.91 -2.63
CA LEU A 128 -6.49 3.68 -3.63
C LEU A 128 -7.39 2.52 -3.18
N MET A 129 -8.70 2.73 -3.18
CA MET A 129 -9.66 1.65 -2.93
C MET A 129 -10.49 1.41 -4.17
N GLU A 130 -10.63 0.16 -4.55
CA GLU A 130 -11.54 -0.32 -5.56
C GLU A 130 -12.51 -1.32 -4.93
N THR A 131 -13.80 -1.18 -5.23
CA THR A 131 -14.85 -1.97 -4.58
C THR A 131 -15.82 -2.51 -5.62
N VAL A 132 -16.18 -3.77 -5.49
CA VAL A 132 -17.26 -4.43 -6.24
C VAL A 132 -18.32 -4.90 -5.25
N ILE A 133 -19.57 -4.53 -5.48
CA ILE A 133 -20.69 -4.97 -4.66
C ILE A 133 -21.59 -5.86 -5.53
N GLN A 134 -21.77 -7.10 -5.11
CA GLN A 134 -22.62 -8.08 -5.78
C GLN A 134 -23.35 -8.93 -4.74
N ASP A 135 -24.65 -9.09 -4.89
CA ASP A 135 -25.50 -9.94 -4.02
C ASP A 135 -25.29 -9.68 -2.51
N ASN A 136 -25.21 -8.40 -2.11
CA ASN A 136 -24.90 -7.92 -0.75
C ASN A 136 -23.48 -8.27 -0.25
N THR A 137 -22.65 -8.88 -1.07
CA THR A 137 -21.24 -9.12 -0.75
C THR A 137 -20.41 -7.95 -1.27
N VAL A 138 -19.58 -7.40 -0.39
CA VAL A 138 -18.60 -6.37 -0.74
C VAL A 138 -17.23 -7.01 -0.89
N ARG A 139 -16.67 -6.94 -2.10
CA ARG A 139 -15.27 -7.27 -2.37
C ARG A 139 -14.50 -5.98 -2.55
N MET A 140 -13.40 -5.83 -1.85
CA MET A 140 -12.59 -4.63 -1.92
C MET A 140 -11.11 -4.98 -2.05
N VAL A 141 -10.41 -4.23 -2.91
CA VAL A 141 -8.95 -4.20 -2.94
C VAL A 141 -8.50 -2.81 -2.54
N LEU A 142 -7.66 -2.75 -1.52
CA LEU A 142 -7.04 -1.53 -1.02
C LEU A 142 -5.57 -1.52 -1.45
N GLY A 143 -5.19 -0.56 -2.29
CA GLY A 143 -3.82 -0.36 -2.75
C GLY A 143 -3.16 0.80 -2.03
N VAL A 144 -1.88 0.66 -1.73
CA VAL A 144 -1.03 1.68 -1.14
C VAL A 144 0.26 1.81 -1.94
N GLY A 145 0.61 3.04 -2.29
CA GLY A 145 1.91 3.38 -2.84
C GLY A 145 2.69 4.25 -1.85
N ILE A 146 3.95 3.93 -1.60
CA ILE A 146 4.83 4.64 -0.68
C ILE A 146 6.13 4.99 -1.40
N ASN A 147 6.55 6.25 -1.33
CA ASN A 147 7.88 6.67 -1.76
C ASN A 147 8.87 6.33 -0.63
N LEU A 148 9.80 5.40 -0.87
CA LEU A 148 10.80 5.00 0.11
C LEU A 148 12.03 5.91 0.03
N THR A 149 12.70 5.89 -1.12
CA THR A 149 13.91 6.67 -1.42
C THR A 149 13.81 7.39 -2.77
N LEU A 150 12.58 7.48 -3.33
CA LEU A 150 12.34 8.03 -4.65
C LEU A 150 12.82 9.49 -4.72
N ASP A 151 13.73 9.78 -5.62
CA ASP A 151 14.11 11.16 -5.95
C ASP A 151 12.95 11.80 -6.72
N THR A 152 12.14 12.60 -6.01
CA THR A 152 10.94 13.22 -6.55
C THR A 152 11.26 14.37 -7.49
N ASP A 153 12.48 14.95 -7.43
CA ASP A 153 12.90 16.05 -8.29
C ASP A 153 13.21 15.60 -9.73
N GLU A 154 13.42 14.30 -9.94
CA GLU A 154 13.57 13.74 -11.28
C GLU A 154 12.25 13.68 -12.07
N PHE A 155 11.10 13.93 -11.44
CA PHE A 155 9.79 13.85 -12.08
C PHE A 155 9.04 15.19 -12.01
N GLU A 156 9.03 15.92 -13.12
CA GLU A 156 8.35 17.23 -13.22
C GLU A 156 6.88 17.19 -12.73
N ALA A 157 6.19 16.07 -12.96
CA ALA A 157 4.78 15.88 -12.58
C ALA A 157 4.53 15.89 -11.06
N ILE A 158 5.54 15.56 -10.24
CA ILE A 158 5.42 15.47 -8.77
C ILE A 158 6.45 16.33 -8.03
N GLN A 159 7.36 16.97 -8.77
CA GLN A 159 8.37 17.86 -8.21
C GLN A 159 7.74 18.89 -7.28
N ASN A 160 8.36 19.13 -6.13
CA ASN A 160 7.86 20.03 -5.07
C ASN A 160 6.53 19.62 -4.41
N GLN A 161 5.82 18.59 -4.88
CA GLN A 161 4.55 18.12 -4.32
C GLN A 161 4.70 16.80 -3.56
N ALA A 162 5.79 16.07 -3.79
CA ALA A 162 6.08 14.77 -3.18
C ALA A 162 7.39 14.80 -2.39
N THR A 163 7.57 13.80 -1.54
CA THR A 163 8.77 13.50 -0.78
C THR A 163 8.86 11.98 -0.60
N ASN A 164 9.94 11.49 0.01
CA ASN A 164 10.13 10.08 0.33
C ASN A 164 10.39 9.90 1.83
N LEU A 165 10.25 8.67 2.34
CA LEU A 165 10.43 8.39 3.77
C LEU A 165 11.88 8.62 4.22
N GLN A 166 12.86 8.23 3.42
CA GLN A 166 14.29 8.26 3.80
C GLN A 166 14.80 9.69 4.06
N GLU A 167 14.24 10.70 3.40
CA GLU A 167 14.61 12.10 3.65
C GLU A 167 14.24 12.58 5.07
N HIS A 168 13.36 11.86 5.77
CA HIS A 168 12.81 12.27 7.06
C HIS A 168 13.25 11.37 8.22
N THR A 169 14.11 10.38 7.98
CA THR A 169 14.62 9.48 9.02
C THR A 169 16.07 9.16 8.82
N VAL A 170 16.77 8.89 9.93
CA VAL A 170 18.16 8.40 9.93
C VAL A 170 18.24 6.87 9.92
N ILE A 171 17.10 6.20 10.09
CA ILE A 171 17.01 4.74 10.07
C ILE A 171 16.83 4.31 8.61
N GLU A 172 17.58 3.30 8.16
CA GLU A 172 17.37 2.69 6.86
C GLU A 172 15.97 2.06 6.81
N ILE A 173 15.21 2.39 5.77
CA ILE A 173 13.86 1.90 5.59
C ILE A 173 13.89 0.54 4.92
N ASP A 174 13.53 -0.49 5.68
CA ASP A 174 13.30 -1.84 5.16
C ASP A 174 11.82 -2.01 4.80
N PRO A 175 11.49 -2.23 3.50
CA PRO A 175 10.11 -2.40 3.05
C PRO A 175 9.40 -3.60 3.69
N GLU A 176 10.10 -4.69 4.00
CA GLU A 176 9.52 -5.89 4.61
C GLU A 176 9.19 -5.64 6.09
N VAL A 177 10.05 -4.92 6.79
CA VAL A 177 9.79 -4.47 8.17
C VAL A 177 8.62 -3.49 8.21
N LEU A 178 8.52 -2.61 7.21
CA LEU A 178 7.41 -1.65 7.10
C LEU A 178 6.06 -2.38 6.91
N LEU A 179 6.04 -3.44 6.09
CA LEU A 179 4.85 -4.27 5.91
C LEU A 179 4.52 -5.09 7.17
N GLY A 180 5.50 -5.77 7.78
CA GLY A 180 5.28 -6.70 8.90
C GLY A 180 5.01 -6.02 10.24
N ASN A 181 5.66 -4.89 10.54
CA ASN A 181 5.57 -4.23 11.85
C ASN A 181 4.71 -2.97 11.89
N GLY A 182 4.21 -2.51 10.76
CA GLY A 182 3.57 -1.20 10.68
C GLY A 182 2.18 -1.16 10.10
N VAL A 183 1.83 -2.11 9.26
CA VAL A 183 0.58 -2.07 8.49
C VAL A 183 -0.38 -3.20 8.89
N PHE A 184 0.12 -4.28 9.48
CA PHE A 184 -0.65 -5.46 9.91
C PHE A 184 -0.50 -5.76 11.39
#